data_f83714e695ef1ec2925ef384c48cada4
#
_entry.id   f83714e695ef1ec2925ef384c48cada4
#
_cell.length_a   1.000
_cell.length_b   1.000
_cell.length_c   1.000
_cell.angle_alpha   90.00
_cell.angle_beta   90.00
_cell.angle_gamma   90.00
#
_symmetry.space_group_name_H-M   'P 1'
#
loop_
_entity.id
_entity.type
_entity.pdbx_description
1 polymer ?
#
loop_
_entity_poly.entity_id
_entity_poly.type
_entity_poly.pdbx_seq_one_letter_code
_entity_poly.pdbx_strand_id
1 'polypeptide(L)'
;MDKYLNIVSFNIPYPANYGGVIDVYYKLEALHACGVKLILHCFEYERPHAPELESICDKVFYYKRRTGVIANLTWLPYNVYSRKDHRLIENLLQNDYPILFEGLHSCYYMDDPRLRNRMKIFRECNIEHDY
;
A
#
# COMPACT_ATOMS: atom_id res chain seq x y z
N MET A 1 -22.14 -3.67 -12.01
CA MET A 1 -21.86 -3.27 -10.62
C MET A 1 -20.36 -3.02 -10.47
N ASP A 2 -20.00 -1.86 -9.92
CA ASP A 2 -18.60 -1.52 -9.78
C ASP A 2 -17.95 -2.33 -8.66
N LYS A 3 -16.74 -2.79 -8.92
CA LYS A 3 -15.94 -3.47 -7.92
C LYS A 3 -14.80 -2.57 -7.49
N TYR A 4 -14.66 -2.39 -6.20
CA TYR A 4 -13.62 -1.54 -5.60
C TYR A 4 -12.63 -2.39 -4.82
N LEU A 5 -11.38 -1.98 -4.84
CA LEU A 5 -10.31 -2.65 -4.09
C LEU A 5 -9.37 -1.61 -3.53
N ASN A 6 -9.11 -1.69 -2.22
CA ASN A 6 -8.04 -0.91 -1.59
C ASN A 6 -6.74 -1.66 -1.76
N ILE A 7 -5.70 -0.97 -2.19
CA ILE A 7 -4.35 -1.54 -2.29
C ILE A 7 -3.41 -0.70 -1.45
N VAL A 8 -2.72 -1.34 -0.51
CA VAL A 8 -1.72 -0.67 0.33
C VAL A 8 -0.35 -1.07 -0.18
N SER A 9 0.40 -0.09 -0.68
CA SER A 9 1.71 -0.31 -1.28
C SER A 9 2.81 0.26 -0.40
N PHE A 10 3.92 -0.45 -0.33
CA PHE A 10 5.06 -0.07 0.51
C PHE A 10 5.82 1.16 -0.01
N ASN A 11 5.60 1.57 -1.25
CA ASN A 11 6.19 2.75 -1.86
C ASN A 11 5.27 3.23 -2.99
N ILE A 12 5.56 4.39 -3.56
CA ILE A 12 4.85 4.87 -4.74
C ILE A 12 5.24 3.96 -5.91
N PRO A 13 4.29 3.23 -6.54
CA PRO A 13 4.65 2.20 -7.52
C PRO A 13 4.88 2.74 -8.95
N TYR A 14 5.34 3.96 -9.06
CA TYR A 14 5.69 4.56 -10.34
C TYR A 14 6.90 5.49 -10.18
N PRO A 15 7.87 5.47 -11.08
CA PRO A 15 7.97 4.62 -12.26
C PRO A 15 8.25 3.15 -11.88
N ALA A 16 7.85 2.24 -12.76
CA ALA A 16 8.02 0.81 -12.56
C ALA A 16 9.44 0.39 -12.94
N ASN A 17 10.40 0.72 -12.10
CA ASN A 17 11.82 0.59 -12.43
C ASN A 17 12.63 -0.31 -11.50
N TYR A 18 12.00 -0.98 -10.53
CA TYR A 18 12.67 -2.03 -9.78
C TYR A 18 11.63 -3.04 -9.25
N GLY A 19 12.13 -4.21 -8.85
CA GLY A 19 11.36 -5.43 -8.64
C GLY A 19 9.99 -5.32 -7.99
N GLY A 20 9.94 -4.90 -6.71
CA GLY A 20 8.66 -4.84 -5.99
C GLY A 20 7.69 -3.82 -6.58
N VAL A 21 8.22 -2.69 -7.03
CA VAL A 21 7.40 -1.62 -7.60
C VAL A 21 6.85 -2.03 -8.97
N ILE A 22 7.65 -2.70 -9.79
CA ILE A 22 7.22 -3.20 -11.09
C ILE A 22 6.00 -4.10 -10.93
N ASP A 23 6.06 -4.99 -9.97
CA ASP A 23 5.02 -5.97 -9.74
C ASP A 23 3.71 -5.29 -9.33
N VAL A 24 3.78 -4.33 -8.41
CA VAL A 24 2.60 -3.59 -7.96
C VAL A 24 2.01 -2.78 -9.12
N TYR A 25 2.86 -2.07 -9.87
CA TYR A 25 2.38 -1.21 -10.95
C TYR A 25 1.63 -2.00 -12.03
N TYR A 26 2.21 -3.10 -12.50
CA TYR A 26 1.56 -3.90 -13.53
C TYR A 26 0.29 -4.58 -13.04
N LYS A 27 0.22 -4.90 -11.75
CA LYS A 27 -1.02 -5.40 -11.16
C LYS A 27 -2.11 -4.33 -11.18
N LEU A 28 -1.76 -3.08 -10.86
CA LEU A 28 -2.71 -1.97 -10.93
C LEU A 28 -3.24 -1.80 -12.35
N GLU A 29 -2.35 -1.84 -13.33
CA GLU A 29 -2.78 -1.74 -14.73
C GLU A 29 -3.72 -2.88 -15.13
N ALA A 30 -3.39 -4.10 -14.76
CA ALA A 30 -4.20 -5.26 -15.10
C ALA A 30 -5.59 -5.19 -14.46
N LEU A 31 -5.66 -4.82 -13.19
CA LEU A 31 -6.93 -4.69 -12.48
C LEU A 31 -7.77 -3.57 -13.08
N HIS A 32 -7.14 -2.46 -13.42
CA HIS A 32 -7.83 -1.35 -14.06
C HIS A 32 -8.42 -1.79 -15.42
N ALA A 33 -7.65 -2.53 -16.19
CA ALA A 33 -8.12 -3.05 -17.48
C ALA A 33 -9.30 -4.02 -17.32
N CYS A 34 -9.38 -4.71 -16.18
CA CYS A 34 -10.50 -5.60 -15.87
C CYS A 34 -11.72 -4.86 -15.31
N GLY A 35 -11.67 -3.55 -15.21
CA GLY A 35 -12.79 -2.76 -14.73
C GLY A 35 -12.87 -2.59 -13.21
N VAL A 36 -11.84 -3.00 -12.48
CA VAL A 36 -11.79 -2.80 -11.03
C VAL A 36 -11.43 -1.36 -10.72
N LYS A 37 -12.18 -0.73 -9.83
CA LYS A 37 -11.87 0.62 -9.35
C LYS A 37 -10.90 0.54 -8.19
N LEU A 38 -9.76 1.19 -8.31
CA LEU A 38 -8.65 1.06 -7.38
C LEU A 38 -8.57 2.27 -6.47
N ILE A 39 -8.41 2.01 -5.17
CA ILE A 39 -8.10 3.03 -4.17
C ILE A 39 -6.71 2.68 -3.67
N LEU A 40 -5.72 3.43 -4.14
CA LEU A 40 -4.33 3.15 -3.85
C LEU A 40 -3.88 3.96 -2.64
N HIS A 41 -3.24 3.27 -1.70
CA HIS A 41 -2.62 3.88 -0.53
C HIS A 41 -1.14 3.56 -0.60
N CYS A 42 -0.30 4.56 -0.79
CA CYS A 42 1.14 4.33 -0.93
C CYS A 42 1.95 5.23 -0.02
N PHE A 43 3.06 4.70 0.47
CA PHE A 43 3.96 5.43 1.35
C PHE A 43 5.05 6.09 0.53
N GLU A 44 5.34 7.37 0.81
CA GLU A 44 6.35 8.14 0.10
C GLU A 44 7.73 7.82 0.66
N TYR A 45 8.62 7.42 -0.24
CA TYR A 45 10.03 7.26 0.12
C TYR A 45 10.87 7.48 -1.13
N GLU A 46 11.53 8.64 -1.20
CA GLU A 46 12.44 9.02 -2.29
C GLU A 46 11.81 9.00 -3.69
N ARG A 47 10.48 9.09 -3.77
CA ARG A 47 9.76 9.12 -5.04
C ARG A 47 8.72 10.23 -5.04
N PRO A 48 8.54 10.93 -6.15
CA PRO A 48 7.52 11.98 -6.24
C PRO A 48 6.13 11.38 -6.43
N HIS A 49 5.11 12.19 -6.17
CA HIS A 49 3.75 11.85 -6.54
C HIS A 49 3.67 11.64 -8.05
N ALA A 50 2.82 10.72 -8.47
CA ALA A 50 2.79 10.29 -9.86
C ALA A 50 1.39 10.43 -10.46
N PRO A 51 1.18 11.46 -11.31
CA PRO A 51 -0.11 11.62 -11.99
C PRO A 51 -0.50 10.40 -12.82
N GLU A 52 0.47 9.62 -13.29
CA GLU A 52 0.21 8.39 -14.03
C GLU A 52 -0.58 7.37 -13.21
N LEU A 53 -0.38 7.34 -11.90
CA LEU A 53 -1.17 6.45 -11.02
C LEU A 53 -2.60 6.93 -10.91
N GLU A 54 -2.80 8.23 -10.90
CA GLU A 54 -4.14 8.81 -10.77
C GLU A 54 -4.98 8.58 -12.02
N SER A 55 -4.36 8.27 -13.15
CA SER A 55 -5.09 7.97 -14.37
C SER A 55 -5.64 6.54 -14.39
N ILE A 56 -5.07 5.63 -13.61
CA ILE A 56 -5.52 4.23 -13.54
C ILE A 56 -6.20 3.89 -12.21
N CYS A 57 -6.12 4.76 -11.22
CA CYS A 57 -6.76 4.56 -9.92
C CYS A 57 -7.89 5.56 -9.74
N ASP A 58 -8.95 5.11 -9.06
CA ASP A 58 -10.07 5.99 -8.71
C ASP A 58 -9.62 7.06 -7.71
N LYS A 59 -8.79 6.67 -6.75
CA LYS A 59 -8.16 7.57 -5.79
C LYS A 59 -6.76 7.10 -5.46
N VAL A 60 -5.87 8.05 -5.17
CA VAL A 60 -4.51 7.76 -4.70
C VAL A 60 -4.27 8.59 -3.45
N PHE A 61 -3.91 7.91 -2.36
CA PHE A 61 -3.52 8.56 -1.11
C PHE A 61 -2.03 8.35 -0.91
N TYR A 62 -1.31 9.43 -0.57
CA TYR A 62 0.12 9.40 -0.32
C TYR A 62 0.35 9.63 1.17
N TYR A 63 1.11 8.74 1.80
CA TYR A 63 1.44 8.84 3.22
C TYR A 63 2.94 8.95 3.38
N LYS A 64 3.37 9.77 4.33
CA LYS A 64 4.79 9.91 4.59
C LYS A 64 5.30 8.73 5.39
N ARG A 65 6.44 8.18 4.97
CA ARG A 65 7.11 7.13 5.71
C ARG A 65 7.74 7.73 6.96
N ARG A 66 7.52 7.08 8.10
CA ARG A 66 8.14 7.54 9.35
C ARG A 66 9.63 7.22 9.35
N THR A 67 10.44 8.23 9.64
CA THR A 67 11.88 8.10 9.72
C THR A 67 12.37 8.74 11.01
N GLY A 68 13.63 8.48 11.38
CA GLY A 68 14.27 9.12 12.52
C GLY A 68 14.48 8.20 13.70
N VAL A 69 14.95 8.78 14.80
CA VAL A 69 15.41 8.04 15.96
C VAL A 69 14.29 7.25 16.64
N ILE A 70 13.09 7.84 16.73
CA ILE A 70 11.97 7.18 17.41
C ILE A 70 11.60 5.87 16.71
N ALA A 71 11.60 5.88 15.38
CA ALA A 71 11.30 4.67 14.61
C ALA A 71 12.31 3.56 14.88
N ASN A 72 13.58 3.94 15.11
CA ASN A 72 14.64 2.97 15.36
C ASN A 72 14.64 2.43 16.79
N LEU A 73 13.93 3.09 17.70
CA LEU A 73 13.87 2.67 19.10
C LEU A 73 12.76 1.66 19.37
N THR A 74 11.85 1.46 18.44
CA THR A 74 10.79 0.48 18.61
C THR A 74 11.33 -0.93 18.35
N TRP A 75 10.76 -1.93 19.03
CA TRP A 75 11.12 -3.32 18.78
C TRP A 75 10.46 -3.90 17.53
N LEU A 76 9.52 -3.16 16.92
CA LEU A 76 8.94 -3.55 15.64
C LEU A 76 9.98 -3.40 14.52
N PRO A 77 9.94 -4.24 13.47
CA PRO A 77 10.82 -4.03 12.33
C PRO A 77 10.68 -2.62 11.77
N TYR A 78 11.78 -1.95 11.54
CA TYR A 78 11.77 -0.56 11.07
C TYR A 78 10.91 -0.40 9.82
N ASN A 79 11.03 -1.33 8.86
CA ASN A 79 10.29 -1.22 7.62
C ASN A 79 8.78 -1.25 7.81
N VAL A 80 8.30 -1.99 8.81
CA VAL A 80 6.87 -2.04 9.12
C VAL A 80 6.47 -0.78 9.88
N TYR A 81 7.21 -0.42 10.92
CA TYR A 81 6.90 0.76 11.72
C TYR A 81 6.96 2.05 10.92
N SER A 82 7.90 2.16 9.98
CA SER A 82 8.06 3.39 9.18
C SER A 82 6.82 3.67 8.32
N ARG A 83 5.94 2.70 8.16
CA ARG A 83 4.71 2.85 7.39
C ARG A 83 3.47 3.00 8.28
N LYS A 84 3.67 3.30 9.55
CA LYS A 84 2.57 3.63 10.46
C LYS A 84 2.07 5.03 10.16
N ASP A 85 0.78 5.17 9.84
CA ASP A 85 0.16 6.47 9.62
C ASP A 85 -1.33 6.35 9.93
N HIS A 86 -1.80 7.16 10.89
CA HIS A 86 -3.21 7.13 11.29
C HIS A 86 -4.15 7.46 10.15
N ARG A 87 -3.72 8.24 9.18
CA ARG A 87 -4.56 8.58 8.04
C ARG A 87 -4.86 7.35 7.20
N LEU A 88 -3.95 6.40 7.13
CA LEU A 88 -4.18 5.16 6.40
C LEU A 88 -5.37 4.42 6.98
N ILE A 89 -5.37 4.17 8.29
CA ILE A 89 -6.47 3.43 8.90
C ILE A 89 -7.79 4.22 8.80
N GLU A 90 -7.75 5.52 8.98
CA GLU A 90 -8.94 6.36 8.83
C GLU A 90 -9.52 6.26 7.42
N ASN A 91 -8.66 6.31 6.41
CA ASN A 91 -9.10 6.21 5.02
C ASN A 91 -9.62 4.82 4.67
N LEU A 92 -9.02 3.77 5.21
CA LEU A 92 -9.49 2.41 5.02
C LEU A 92 -10.88 2.20 5.65
N LEU A 93 -11.16 2.89 6.75
CA LEU A 93 -12.44 2.77 7.44
C LEU A 93 -13.58 3.54 6.77
N GLN A 94 -13.28 4.35 5.75
CA GLN A 94 -14.32 5.09 5.03
C GLN A 94 -15.16 4.20 4.11
N ASN A 95 -14.73 2.97 3.90
CA ASN A 95 -15.47 2.00 3.09
C ASN A 95 -15.27 0.61 3.68
N ASP A 96 -15.95 -0.37 3.08
CA ASP A 96 -15.84 -1.77 3.49
C ASP A 96 -15.28 -2.66 2.39
N TYR A 97 -14.61 -2.07 1.41
CA TYR A 97 -14.05 -2.82 0.29
C TYR A 97 -12.88 -3.68 0.74
N PRO A 98 -12.57 -4.77 0.02
CA PRO A 98 -11.41 -5.59 0.34
C PRO A 98 -10.11 -4.78 0.31
N ILE A 99 -9.13 -5.25 1.06
CA ILE A 99 -7.82 -4.60 1.16
C ILE A 99 -6.73 -5.59 0.76
N LEU A 100 -5.93 -5.21 -0.23
CA LEU A 100 -4.75 -5.97 -0.64
C LEU A 100 -3.51 -5.28 -0.09
N PHE A 101 -2.77 -5.96 0.77
CA PHE A 101 -1.51 -5.47 1.31
C PHE A 101 -0.36 -6.00 0.46
N GLU A 102 0.35 -5.13 -0.19
CA GLU A 102 1.48 -5.48 -1.06
C GLU A 102 2.79 -5.40 -0.28
N GLY A 103 3.36 -6.57 -0.02
CA GLY A 103 4.62 -6.70 0.68
C GLY A 103 4.49 -6.60 2.19
N LEU A 104 5.44 -7.21 2.90
CA LEU A 104 5.46 -7.22 4.35
C LEU A 104 5.51 -5.80 4.92
N HIS A 105 6.20 -4.90 4.26
CA HIS A 105 6.43 -3.55 4.74
C HIS A 105 5.14 -2.72 4.84
N SER A 106 4.06 -3.12 4.17
CA SER A 106 2.81 -2.38 4.18
C SER A 106 1.82 -2.88 5.23
N CYS A 107 2.21 -3.82 6.08
CA CYS A 107 1.28 -4.59 6.91
C CYS A 107 1.05 -4.07 8.32
N TYR A 108 1.47 -2.83 8.65
CA TYR A 108 1.35 -2.34 10.02
C TYR A 108 -0.08 -2.46 10.57
N TYR A 109 -1.08 -2.16 9.75
CA TYR A 109 -2.47 -2.17 10.19
C TYR A 109 -3.22 -3.46 9.84
N MET A 110 -2.55 -4.46 9.28
CA MET A 110 -3.24 -5.67 8.84
C MET A 110 -3.99 -6.37 9.98
N ASP A 111 -3.44 -6.34 11.19
CA ASP A 111 -4.05 -6.96 12.36
C ASP A 111 -4.84 -6.00 13.24
N ASP A 112 -5.11 -4.79 12.75
CA ASP A 112 -5.86 -3.80 13.52
C ASP A 112 -7.28 -4.33 13.79
N PRO A 113 -7.74 -4.31 15.06
CA PRO A 113 -9.08 -4.82 15.40
C PRO A 113 -10.22 -4.16 14.63
N ARG A 114 -10.04 -2.90 14.21
CA ARG A 114 -11.05 -2.18 13.45
C ARG A 114 -11.27 -2.78 12.07
N LEU A 115 -10.31 -3.55 11.56
CA LEU A 115 -10.39 -4.20 10.24
C LEU A 115 -10.71 -5.69 10.33
N ARG A 116 -11.06 -6.22 11.50
CA ARG A 116 -11.19 -7.67 11.69
C ARG A 116 -12.27 -8.31 10.81
N ASN A 117 -13.28 -7.56 10.43
CA ASN A 117 -14.38 -8.07 9.57
C ASN A 117 -14.17 -7.75 8.10
N ARG A 118 -13.05 -7.16 7.74
CA ARG A 118 -12.72 -6.82 6.35
C ARG A 118 -12.02 -7.98 5.68
N MET A 119 -12.33 -8.18 4.41
CA MET A 119 -11.53 -9.09 3.59
C MET A 119 -10.16 -8.47 3.38
N LYS A 120 -9.11 -9.18 3.81
CA LYS A 120 -7.74 -8.74 3.68
C LYS A 120 -6.94 -9.78 2.94
N ILE A 121 -6.17 -9.34 1.96
CA ILE A 121 -5.31 -10.20 1.16
C ILE A 121 -3.88 -9.71 1.37
N PHE A 122 -2.99 -10.61 1.71
CA PHE A 122 -1.58 -10.30 1.85
C PHE A 122 -0.81 -10.97 0.72
N ARG A 123 0.01 -10.19 0.04
CA ARG A 123 0.89 -10.72 -0.99
C ARG A 123 2.33 -10.41 -0.64
N GLU A 124 3.09 -11.45 -0.44
CA GLU A 124 4.51 -11.33 -0.13
C GLU A 124 5.31 -11.11 -1.40
N CYS A 125 6.24 -10.17 -1.34
CA CYS A 125 7.14 -9.89 -2.45
C CYS A 125 8.38 -10.75 -2.29
N ASN A 126 8.72 -11.55 -3.32
CA ASN A 126 9.85 -12.49 -3.24
C ASN A 126 11.20 -11.81 -3.04
N ILE A 127 11.30 -10.57 -3.43
CA ILE A 127 12.52 -9.79 -3.29
C ILE A 127 12.97 -9.65 -1.84
N GLU A 128 12.04 -9.77 -0.90
CA GLU A 128 12.34 -9.61 0.52
C GLU A 128 13.26 -10.71 1.06
N HIS A 129 13.45 -11.77 0.30
CA HIS A 129 14.32 -12.88 0.70
C HIS A 129 15.77 -12.69 0.30
N ASP A 130 16.09 -11.66 -0.43
CA ASP A 130 17.41 -11.45 -1.01
C ASP A 130 18.33 -10.55 -0.18
N TYR A 131 17.93 -10.23 1.01
CA TYR A 131 18.76 -9.35 1.86
C TYR A 131 19.71 -10.10 2.71
#